data_e7dba769cb8ec484a65aaf900e1a43bd
#
_entry.id   e7dba769cb8ec484a65aaf900e1a43bd
#
_cell.length_a   1.000
_cell.length_b   1.000
_cell.length_c   1.000
_cell.angle_alpha   90.00
_cell.angle_beta   90.00
_cell.angle_gamma   90.00
#
_symmetry.space_group_name_H-M   'P 1'
#
loop_
_entity.id
_entity.type
_entity.pdbx_description
1 polymer ?
#
loop_
_entity_poly.entity_id
_entity_poly.type
_entity_poly.pdbx_seq_one_letter_code
_entity_poly.pdbx_strand_id
1 'polypeptide(L)'
;MALSHTLPIYIDTYKLILLVFEHTSNFGREYKYTLGQDMKRDGINLVRSIYGANRSKEKRQYLEEFLDNFEILKLEIRLCKDLKLISIKQLAEISKMLDIIGKQATAWKNSSI
;
A
#
# COMPACT_ATOMS: atom_id res chain seq x y z
N MET A 1 -16.01 17.80 -2.94
CA MET A 1 -14.94 16.86 -2.51
C MET A 1 -15.59 15.57 -2.01
N ALA A 2 -15.18 14.44 -2.56
CA ALA A 2 -15.66 13.14 -2.07
C ALA A 2 -15.10 12.84 -0.67
N LEU A 3 -15.83 12.05 0.11
CA LEU A 3 -15.31 11.52 1.37
C LEU A 3 -14.21 10.50 1.05
N SER A 4 -13.04 10.65 1.65
CA SER A 4 -11.89 9.78 1.36
C SER A 4 -12.23 8.30 1.51
N HIS A 5 -12.93 7.91 2.56
CA HIS A 5 -13.22 6.51 2.84
C HIS A 5 -14.24 5.88 1.89
N THR A 6 -14.82 6.64 0.95
CA THR A 6 -15.70 6.10 -0.11
C THR A 6 -14.97 5.90 -1.42
N LEU A 7 -13.73 6.38 -1.55
CA LEU A 7 -12.96 6.21 -2.78
C LEU A 7 -12.53 4.75 -2.94
N PRO A 8 -12.66 4.18 -4.15
CA PRO A 8 -12.22 2.78 -4.37
C PRO A 8 -10.76 2.55 -3.99
N ILE A 9 -9.85 3.49 -4.31
CA ILE A 9 -8.44 3.34 -3.95
C ILE A 9 -8.23 3.31 -2.44
N TYR A 10 -9.02 4.09 -1.67
CA TYR A 10 -8.96 4.05 -0.22
C TYR A 10 -9.40 2.68 0.30
N ILE A 11 -10.54 2.19 -0.20
CA ILE A 11 -11.11 0.91 0.23
C ILE A 11 -10.11 -0.22 -0.02
N ASP A 12 -9.52 -0.27 -1.21
CA ASP A 12 -8.58 -1.33 -1.57
C ASP A 12 -7.27 -1.20 -0.81
N THR A 13 -6.76 0.03 -0.61
CA THR A 13 -5.55 0.27 0.18
C THR A 13 -5.78 -0.12 1.63
N TYR A 14 -6.95 0.19 2.20
CA TYR A 14 -7.29 -0.21 3.57
C TYR A 14 -7.27 -1.73 3.71
N LYS A 15 -7.84 -2.46 2.75
CA LYS A 15 -7.79 -3.92 2.76
C LYS A 15 -6.37 -4.45 2.69
N LEU A 16 -5.52 -3.84 1.87
CA LEU A 16 -4.10 -4.19 1.81
C LEU A 16 -3.42 -3.99 3.15
N ILE A 17 -3.67 -2.87 3.82
CA ILE A 17 -3.11 -2.58 5.14
C ILE A 17 -3.53 -3.64 6.16
N LEU A 18 -4.79 -4.04 6.15
CA LEU A 18 -5.26 -5.10 7.04
C LEU A 18 -4.48 -6.40 6.81
N LEU A 19 -4.25 -6.77 5.56
CA LEU A 19 -3.46 -7.96 5.23
C LEU A 19 -2.02 -7.82 5.71
N VAL A 20 -1.41 -6.65 5.53
CA VAL A 20 -0.05 -6.39 6.00
C VAL A 20 0.03 -6.57 7.52
N PHE A 21 -0.90 -6.00 8.27
CA PHE A 21 -0.92 -6.15 9.73
C PHE A 21 -1.13 -7.61 10.14
N GLU A 22 -2.02 -8.31 9.45
CA GLU A 22 -2.30 -9.72 9.72
C GLU A 22 -1.06 -10.60 9.48
N HIS A 23 -0.43 -10.46 8.31
CA HIS A 23 0.71 -11.30 7.96
C HIS A 23 1.95 -10.97 8.79
N THR A 24 2.22 -9.70 9.04
CA THR A 24 3.40 -9.30 9.84
C THR A 24 3.28 -9.72 11.29
N SER A 25 2.08 -9.89 11.82
CA SER A 25 1.89 -10.38 13.19
C SER A 25 2.42 -11.80 13.38
N ASN A 26 2.53 -12.56 12.29
CA ASN A 26 3.02 -13.95 12.31
C ASN A 26 4.51 -14.06 12.02
N PHE A 27 5.19 -12.93 11.76
CA PHE A 27 6.64 -12.95 11.51
C PHE A 27 7.41 -13.33 12.78
N GLY A 28 8.51 -14.04 12.61
CA GLY A 28 9.45 -14.29 13.70
C GLY A 28 10.00 -12.97 14.24
N ARG A 29 10.47 -13.00 15.49
CA ARG A 29 10.90 -11.82 16.23
C ARG A 29 11.90 -10.95 15.43
N GLU A 30 12.82 -11.61 14.70
CA GLU A 30 13.83 -10.92 13.91
C GLU A 30 13.22 -9.95 12.89
N TYR A 31 12.14 -10.36 12.22
CA TYR A 31 11.53 -9.56 11.16
C TYR A 31 10.29 -8.79 11.60
N LYS A 32 9.68 -9.20 12.70
CA LYS A 32 8.45 -8.57 13.19
C LYS A 32 8.68 -7.11 13.57
N TYR A 33 9.81 -6.81 14.19
CA TYR A 33 10.14 -5.48 14.69
C TYR A 33 11.08 -4.70 13.78
N THR A 34 11.37 -5.22 12.60
CA THR A 34 12.16 -4.56 11.57
C THR A 34 11.33 -4.42 10.31
N LEU A 35 11.42 -5.38 9.39
CA LEU A 35 10.67 -5.37 8.13
C LEU A 35 9.16 -5.23 8.35
N GLY A 36 8.61 -5.96 9.32
CA GLY A 36 7.17 -5.89 9.63
C GLY A 36 6.71 -4.50 10.04
N GLN A 37 7.51 -3.82 10.87
CA GLN A 37 7.19 -2.45 11.29
C GLN A 37 7.26 -1.46 10.13
N ASP A 38 8.26 -1.60 9.28
CA ASP A 38 8.41 -0.75 8.12
C ASP A 38 7.23 -0.90 7.16
N MET A 39 6.79 -2.13 6.95
CA MET A 39 5.64 -2.40 6.08
C MET A 39 4.36 -1.77 6.60
N LYS A 40 4.13 -1.83 7.90
CA LYS A 40 2.97 -1.19 8.53
C LYS A 40 3.00 0.31 8.36
N ARG A 41 4.15 0.94 8.60
CA ARG A 41 4.33 2.37 8.44
C ARG A 41 4.11 2.78 6.99
N ASP A 42 4.72 2.06 6.05
CA ASP A 42 4.63 2.38 4.63
C ASP A 42 3.21 2.21 4.10
N GLY A 43 2.49 1.21 4.60
CA GLY A 43 1.07 1.05 4.29
C GLY A 43 0.23 2.24 4.74
N ILE A 44 0.42 2.70 5.98
CA ILE A 44 -0.30 3.85 6.52
C ILE A 44 0.06 5.12 5.75
N ASN A 45 1.31 5.27 5.32
CA ASN A 45 1.73 6.42 4.52
C ASN A 45 1.00 6.50 3.18
N LEU A 46 0.58 5.37 2.61
CA LEU A 46 -0.25 5.37 1.41
C LEU A 46 -1.58 6.09 1.66
N VAL A 47 -2.21 5.84 2.80
CA VAL A 47 -3.47 6.51 3.16
C VAL A 47 -3.27 8.01 3.35
N ARG A 48 -2.15 8.42 3.94
CA ARG A 48 -1.83 9.85 4.07
C ARG A 48 -1.79 10.54 2.72
N SER A 49 -1.19 9.90 1.72
CA SER A 49 -1.14 10.44 0.36
C SER A 49 -2.53 10.49 -0.27
N ILE A 50 -3.39 9.49 -0.03
CA ILE A 50 -4.77 9.52 -0.51
C ILE A 50 -5.53 10.71 0.10
N TYR A 51 -5.41 10.93 1.40
CA TYR A 51 -6.04 12.07 2.06
C TYR A 51 -5.54 13.38 1.47
N GLY A 52 -4.23 13.52 1.27
CA GLY A 52 -3.64 14.71 0.66
C GLY A 52 -4.16 14.96 -0.74
N ALA A 53 -4.17 13.93 -1.58
CA ALA A 53 -4.67 14.05 -2.95
C ALA A 53 -6.16 14.42 -3.00
N ASN A 54 -6.96 13.85 -2.10
CA ASN A 54 -8.40 14.08 -2.10
C ASN A 54 -8.78 15.51 -1.71
N ARG A 55 -8.03 16.11 -0.78
CA ARG A 55 -8.34 17.47 -0.30
C ARG A 55 -7.61 18.59 -1.01
N SER A 56 -6.55 18.27 -1.76
CA SER A 56 -5.68 19.27 -2.39
C SER A 56 -6.05 19.54 -3.83
N LYS A 57 -5.70 20.74 -4.32
CA LYS A 57 -5.71 21.04 -5.74
C LYS A 57 -4.47 20.47 -6.43
N GLU A 58 -3.38 20.26 -5.67
CA GLU A 58 -2.12 19.71 -6.16
C GLU A 58 -2.11 18.18 -6.03
N LYS A 59 -3.09 17.54 -6.65
CA LYS A 59 -3.30 16.09 -6.51
C LYS A 59 -2.12 15.28 -7.03
N ARG A 60 -1.52 15.70 -8.14
CA ARG A 60 -0.45 14.95 -8.80
C ARG A 60 0.73 14.70 -7.87
N GLN A 61 1.14 15.71 -7.09
CA GLN A 61 2.25 15.58 -6.16
C GLN A 61 1.98 14.49 -5.12
N TYR A 62 0.79 14.48 -4.53
CA TYR A 62 0.43 13.45 -3.54
C TYR A 62 0.35 12.06 -4.15
N LEU A 63 -0.09 11.96 -5.41
CA LEU A 63 -0.18 10.67 -6.09
C LEU A 63 1.19 10.15 -6.51
N GLU A 64 2.13 11.04 -6.84
CA GLU A 64 3.52 10.64 -7.06
C GLU A 64 4.16 10.12 -5.77
N GLU A 65 3.91 10.78 -4.63
CA GLU A 65 4.36 10.28 -3.32
C GLU A 65 3.75 8.93 -3.00
N PHE A 66 2.45 8.76 -3.30
CA PHE A 66 1.78 7.47 -3.13
C PHE A 66 2.50 6.38 -3.92
N LEU A 67 2.79 6.63 -5.19
CA LEU A 67 3.42 5.65 -6.05
C LEU A 67 4.85 5.33 -5.61
N ASP A 68 5.61 6.31 -5.11
CA ASP A 68 6.94 6.09 -4.58
C ASP A 68 6.89 5.17 -3.35
N ASN A 69 6.02 5.46 -2.40
CA ASN A 69 5.85 4.62 -1.22
C ASN A 69 5.31 3.24 -1.58
N PHE A 70 4.47 3.19 -2.59
CA PHE A 70 3.91 1.94 -3.10
C PHE A 70 5.00 1.01 -3.65
N GLU A 71 5.97 1.56 -4.38
CA GLU A 71 7.11 0.79 -4.88
C GLU A 71 7.95 0.23 -3.73
N ILE A 72 8.13 1.00 -2.66
CA ILE A 72 8.84 0.53 -1.47
C ILE A 72 8.09 -0.63 -0.81
N LEU A 73 6.78 -0.51 -0.65
CA LEU A 73 5.97 -1.58 -0.08
C LEU A 73 6.03 -2.85 -0.94
N LYS A 74 6.01 -2.71 -2.25
CA LYS A 74 6.16 -3.84 -3.18
C LYS A 74 7.51 -4.53 -3.00
N LEU A 75 8.58 -3.76 -2.81
CA LEU A 75 9.90 -4.31 -2.50
C LEU A 75 9.88 -5.09 -1.19
N GLU A 76 9.27 -4.53 -0.15
CA GLU A 76 9.18 -5.19 1.16
C GLU A 76 8.41 -6.51 1.07
N ILE A 77 7.33 -6.55 0.29
CA ILE A 77 6.55 -7.77 0.07
C ILE A 77 7.39 -8.82 -0.67
N ARG A 78 8.19 -8.39 -1.65
CA ARG A 78 9.12 -9.28 -2.34
C ARG A 78 10.17 -9.85 -1.39
N LEU A 79 10.69 -9.03 -0.47
CA LEU A 79 11.60 -9.49 0.57
C LEU A 79 10.93 -10.56 1.43
N CYS A 80 9.66 -10.36 1.79
CA CYS A 80 8.90 -11.35 2.56
C CYS A 80 8.83 -12.69 1.84
N LYS A 81 8.62 -12.67 0.53
CA LYS A 81 8.62 -13.89 -0.29
C LYS A 81 9.99 -14.56 -0.25
N ASP A 82 11.05 -13.81 -0.53
CA ASP A 82 12.40 -14.36 -0.62
C ASP A 82 12.91 -14.85 0.72
N LEU A 83 12.50 -14.22 1.81
CA LEU A 83 12.82 -14.63 3.19
C LEU A 83 11.87 -15.71 3.71
N LYS A 84 10.92 -16.14 2.89
CA LYS A 84 9.94 -17.19 3.25
C LYS A 84 9.06 -16.82 4.44
N LEU A 85 8.73 -15.54 4.56
CA LEU A 85 7.84 -15.03 5.62
C LEU A 85 6.37 -15.12 5.25
N ILE A 86 6.07 -15.22 3.96
CA ILE A 86 4.72 -15.41 3.44
C ILE A 86 4.71 -16.59 2.47
N SER A 87 3.55 -17.24 2.35
CA SER A 87 3.36 -18.35 1.43
C SER A 87 3.14 -17.84 0.01
N ILE A 88 3.26 -18.74 -0.97
CA ILE A 88 2.96 -18.42 -2.37
C ILE A 88 1.50 -18.00 -2.51
N LYS A 89 0.59 -18.64 -1.79
CA LYS A 89 -0.83 -18.29 -1.80
C LYS A 89 -1.07 -16.88 -1.27
N GLN A 90 -0.42 -16.51 -0.17
CA GLN A 90 -0.50 -15.17 0.40
C GLN A 90 0.08 -14.13 -0.55
N LEU A 91 1.20 -14.44 -1.19
CA LEU A 91 1.81 -13.56 -2.19
C LEU A 91 0.86 -13.32 -3.36
N ALA A 92 0.21 -14.37 -3.87
CA ALA A 92 -0.73 -14.25 -4.98
C ALA A 92 -1.90 -13.33 -4.63
N GLU A 93 -2.44 -13.46 -3.43
CA GLU A 93 -3.54 -12.62 -2.94
C GLU A 93 -3.10 -11.15 -2.85
N ILE A 94 -1.95 -10.89 -2.25
CA ILE A 94 -1.40 -9.54 -2.12
C ILE A 94 -1.11 -8.95 -3.50
N SER A 95 -0.54 -9.72 -4.41
CA SER A 95 -0.18 -9.25 -5.75
C SER A 95 -1.39 -8.79 -6.56
N LYS A 96 -2.54 -9.46 -6.41
CA LYS A 96 -3.78 -9.02 -7.05
C LYS A 96 -4.21 -7.65 -6.54
N MET A 97 -4.12 -7.43 -5.23
CA MET A 97 -4.48 -6.15 -4.62
C MET A 97 -3.52 -5.06 -5.06
N LEU A 98 -2.23 -5.35 -5.10
CA LEU A 98 -1.22 -4.38 -5.56
C LEU A 98 -1.48 -3.95 -7.00
N ASP A 99 -1.85 -4.89 -7.87
CA ASP A 99 -2.14 -4.59 -9.27
C ASP A 99 -3.34 -3.63 -9.38
N ILE A 100 -4.42 -3.91 -8.67
CA ILE A 100 -5.63 -3.08 -8.67
C ILE A 100 -5.32 -1.68 -8.14
N ILE A 101 -4.63 -1.58 -7.01
CA ILE A 101 -4.29 -0.30 -6.38
C ILE A 101 -3.37 0.53 -7.27
N GLY A 102 -2.36 -0.11 -7.86
CA GLY A 102 -1.41 0.57 -8.74
C GLY A 102 -2.10 1.18 -9.97
N LYS A 103 -3.04 0.46 -10.55
CA LYS A 103 -3.82 0.95 -11.70
C LYS A 103 -4.70 2.14 -11.31
N GLN A 104 -5.34 2.07 -10.14
CA GLN A 104 -6.18 3.16 -9.64
C GLN A 104 -5.35 4.42 -9.38
N ALA A 105 -4.19 4.30 -8.74
CA ALA A 105 -3.33 5.42 -8.44
C ALA A 105 -2.81 6.08 -9.73
N THR A 106 -2.37 5.27 -10.68
CA THR A 106 -1.85 5.75 -11.96
C THR A 106 -2.94 6.46 -12.76
N ALA A 107 -4.14 5.89 -12.81
CA ALA A 107 -5.27 6.50 -13.50
C ALA A 107 -5.64 7.85 -12.89
N TRP A 108 -5.69 7.92 -11.57
CA TRP A 108 -6.01 9.16 -10.87
C TRP A 108 -4.94 10.22 -11.13
N LYS A 109 -3.66 9.85 -11.05
CA LYS A 109 -2.55 10.76 -11.35
C LYS A 109 -2.65 11.30 -12.77
N ASN A 110 -2.93 10.45 -13.76
CA ASN A 110 -3.00 10.83 -15.16
C ASN A 110 -4.20 11.73 -15.45
N SER A 111 -5.28 11.65 -14.69
CA SER A 111 -6.45 12.51 -14.83
C SER A 111 -6.29 13.83 -14.09
N SER A 112 -5.24 14.01 -13.30
CA SER A 112 -5.01 15.19 -12.45
C SER A 112 -3.95 16.09 -13.09
N ILE A 113 -4.35 16.85 -14.09
CA ILE A 113 -3.48 17.77 -14.81
C ILE A 113 -3.66 19.20 -14.28
#